data_c153d656d7437efb8209323414aa2e67
#
_entry.id   c153d656d7437efb8209323414aa2e67
#
_cell.length_a   1.000
_cell.length_b   1.000
_cell.length_c   1.000
_cell.angle_alpha   90.00
_cell.angle_beta   90.00
_cell.angle_gamma   90.00
#
_symmetry.space_group_name_H-M   'P 1'
#
loop_
_entity.id
_entity.type
_entity.pdbx_description
1 polymer ?
#
loop_
_entity_poly.entity_id
_entity_poly.type
_entity_poly.pdbx_seq_one_letter_code
_entity_poly.pdbx_strand_id
1 'polypeptide(L)'
;EFYKECRNRGIKPIIGTEAYMAHDSRYERPTRRGRLDDSGGDTEAGQKLYYHLTLLAENQTGYRNLIQLSSLAFLEGYYYKPRIDWELLERYSDGLIATTGCLGGHVLQSLLRGDESGALEKAARLQDIFGKDNLFIELQDHGLPDQKRTNPQLIDIGKRIGAPLLATNDSHYTHREDHAAHDALLCVQTGSLISDTNRFRFEGHEHYLKPAAEMREQFREVPEACDNTLWIAERADVEITFGEALLPNFPLPEGFDDDRAYLEHLTWEGAKRRWGASLPNNVVERVSYELEVIASMGFSSYFLVTWDLIRHARDSGIRVGPGRGSAAGCAVAYCLWITDLDPIKYDLLFERFLNPSRISMPDIDMDFDSRYRDEMIRYAAEKYGRDHVAQIITFGTIKARNAVRDAARVLGYPYAVGDRVAKAMPPLVMGRD
;
A
#
# COMPACT_ATOMS: atom_id res chain seq x y z
N GLU A 1 -0.20 -10.30 -2.09
CA GLU A 1 -0.65 -11.17 -3.20
C GLU A 1 0.51 -11.52 -4.14
N PHE A 2 1.18 -10.55 -4.76
CA PHE A 2 2.29 -10.75 -5.68
C PHE A 2 3.38 -11.69 -5.12
N TYR A 3 3.90 -11.42 -3.91
CA TYR A 3 4.91 -12.24 -3.26
C TYR A 3 4.46 -13.70 -3.08
N LYS A 4 3.25 -13.91 -2.57
CA LYS A 4 2.69 -15.26 -2.35
C LYS A 4 2.49 -16.00 -3.66
N GLU A 5 1.98 -15.33 -4.70
CA GLU A 5 1.73 -15.95 -5.99
C GLU A 5 3.04 -16.36 -6.69
N CYS A 6 4.06 -15.50 -6.65
CA CYS A 6 5.39 -15.84 -7.15
C CYS A 6 5.96 -17.08 -6.44
N ARG A 7 5.93 -17.11 -5.09
CA ARG A 7 6.40 -18.25 -4.30
C ARG A 7 5.63 -19.55 -4.60
N ASN A 8 4.30 -19.47 -4.74
CA ASN A 8 3.45 -20.62 -5.06
C ASN A 8 3.78 -21.20 -6.44
N ARG A 9 4.28 -20.38 -7.36
CA ARG A 9 4.67 -20.82 -8.71
C ARG A 9 6.16 -21.11 -8.87
N GLY A 10 6.93 -21.08 -7.78
CA GLY A 10 8.38 -21.30 -7.83
C GLY A 10 9.16 -20.19 -8.50
N ILE A 11 8.59 -18.98 -8.58
CA ILE A 11 9.23 -17.78 -9.13
C ILE A 11 9.75 -16.95 -7.96
N LYS A 12 11.00 -16.51 -8.04
CA LYS A 12 11.60 -15.61 -7.04
C LYS A 12 11.01 -14.20 -7.19
N PRO A 13 10.32 -13.66 -6.16
CA PRO A 13 9.82 -12.30 -6.21
C PRO A 13 10.94 -11.30 -5.97
N ILE A 14 11.02 -10.26 -6.77
CA ILE A 14 11.87 -9.08 -6.54
C ILE A 14 10.94 -7.97 -6.06
N ILE A 15 11.13 -7.53 -4.82
CA ILE A 15 10.25 -6.54 -4.19
C ILE A 15 10.79 -5.15 -4.45
N GLY A 16 9.95 -4.28 -4.97
CA GLY A 16 10.32 -2.91 -5.29
C GLY A 16 9.14 -1.96 -5.34
N THR A 17 9.41 -0.73 -5.67
CA THR A 17 8.42 0.31 -5.91
C THR A 17 8.92 1.27 -6.98
N GLU A 18 8.01 1.79 -7.79
CA GLU A 18 8.23 3.02 -8.55
C GLU A 18 7.85 4.19 -7.65
N ALA A 19 8.85 4.87 -7.12
CA ALA A 19 8.67 6.01 -6.25
C ALA A 19 8.48 7.29 -7.05
N TYR A 20 7.64 8.20 -6.53
CA TYR A 20 7.55 9.57 -7.04
C TYR A 20 8.51 10.47 -6.26
N MET A 21 9.40 11.15 -6.94
CA MET A 21 10.33 12.11 -6.34
C MET A 21 9.87 13.54 -6.55
N ALA A 22 9.90 14.36 -5.51
CA ALA A 22 9.79 15.80 -5.63
C ALA A 22 11.00 16.37 -6.41
N HIS A 23 10.90 17.59 -6.93
CA HIS A 23 12.01 18.24 -7.62
C HIS A 23 13.21 18.43 -6.66
N ASP A 24 12.97 19.11 -5.55
CA ASP A 24 13.96 19.33 -4.49
C ASP A 24 13.49 18.74 -3.15
N SER A 25 12.39 19.20 -2.58
CA SER A 25 11.90 18.78 -1.28
C SER A 25 10.46 18.24 -1.34
N ARG A 26 10.20 17.16 -0.60
CA ARG A 26 8.87 16.59 -0.43
C ARG A 26 7.85 17.54 0.20
N TYR A 27 8.32 18.58 0.88
CA TYR A 27 7.46 19.60 1.50
C TYR A 27 7.02 20.70 0.53
N GLU A 28 7.59 20.78 -0.66
CA GLU A 28 7.21 21.77 -1.66
C GLU A 28 5.80 21.51 -2.21
N ARG A 29 5.11 22.61 -2.49
CA ARG A 29 3.76 22.61 -3.05
C ARG A 29 3.68 23.59 -4.24
N PRO A 30 4.44 23.32 -5.33
CA PRO A 30 4.53 24.22 -6.45
C PRO A 30 3.18 24.31 -7.18
N THR A 31 2.89 25.51 -7.75
CA THR A 31 1.69 25.71 -8.56
C THR A 31 1.75 24.85 -9.82
N ARG A 32 0.71 24.04 -10.01
CA ARG A 32 0.58 23.17 -11.18
C ARG A 32 0.15 23.95 -12.41
N ARG A 33 0.76 23.63 -13.55
CA ARG A 33 0.36 24.07 -14.87
C ARG A 33 -0.22 22.89 -15.67
N GLY A 34 -1.38 23.10 -16.28
CA GLY A 34 -1.97 22.11 -17.16
C GLY A 34 -2.60 20.91 -16.45
N ARG A 35 -2.75 19.80 -17.18
CA ARG A 35 -3.38 18.55 -16.71
C ARG A 35 -2.35 17.68 -15.99
N LEU A 36 -2.81 16.99 -14.95
CA LEU A 36 -2.01 15.96 -14.30
C LEU A 36 -2.21 14.65 -15.04
N ASP A 37 -1.12 14.03 -15.46
CA ASP A 37 -1.05 12.69 -16.04
C ASP A 37 0.16 11.92 -15.47
N ASP A 38 0.39 10.69 -15.92
CA ASP A 38 1.51 9.88 -15.43
C ASP A 38 2.89 10.35 -15.92
N SER A 39 2.97 11.38 -16.77
CA SER A 39 4.23 12.01 -17.15
C SER A 39 4.82 12.95 -16.09
N GLY A 40 4.18 13.04 -14.92
CA GLY A 40 4.66 13.81 -13.78
C GLY A 40 4.05 15.21 -13.63
N GLY A 41 3.16 15.65 -14.53
CA GLY A 41 2.57 16.99 -14.51
C GLY A 41 3.63 18.10 -14.53
N ASP A 42 3.27 19.29 -15.01
CA ASP A 42 4.20 20.42 -15.09
C ASP A 42 3.89 21.48 -14.04
N THR A 43 4.93 22.18 -13.57
CA THR A 43 4.83 23.37 -12.73
C THR A 43 4.92 24.64 -13.58
N GLU A 44 4.55 25.79 -13.02
CA GLU A 44 4.73 27.10 -13.67
C GLU A 44 6.21 27.40 -13.95
N ALA A 45 7.13 26.87 -13.15
CA ALA A 45 8.57 26.97 -13.35
C ALA A 45 9.13 26.03 -14.44
N GLY A 46 8.28 25.22 -15.10
CA GLY A 46 8.71 24.30 -16.16
C GLY A 46 9.37 23.02 -15.65
N GLN A 47 9.26 22.75 -14.37
CA GLN A 47 9.72 21.50 -13.74
C GLN A 47 8.55 20.51 -13.66
N LYS A 48 8.83 19.23 -13.36
CA LYS A 48 7.78 18.27 -13.05
C LYS A 48 7.33 18.40 -11.59
N LEU A 49 6.06 18.12 -11.31
CA LEU A 49 5.53 18.01 -9.94
C LEU A 49 6.15 16.84 -9.19
N TYR A 50 6.47 15.78 -9.92
CA TYR A 50 7.18 14.60 -9.45
C TYR A 50 7.90 13.91 -10.61
N TYR A 51 8.89 13.12 -10.27
CA TYR A 51 9.70 12.31 -11.18
C TYR A 51 9.61 10.85 -10.76
N HIS A 52 9.82 9.93 -11.68
CA HIS A 52 9.80 8.50 -11.41
C HIS A 52 11.18 8.00 -11.02
N LEU A 53 11.25 7.09 -10.05
CA LEU A 53 12.45 6.39 -9.63
C LEU A 53 12.11 4.97 -9.24
N THR A 54 12.69 3.97 -9.90
CA THR A 54 12.52 2.58 -9.53
C THR A 54 13.51 2.19 -8.44
N LEU A 55 12.98 1.66 -7.34
CA LEU A 55 13.76 1.17 -6.21
C LEU A 55 13.41 -0.32 -5.97
N LEU A 56 14.44 -1.15 -5.84
CA LEU A 56 14.31 -2.58 -5.56
C LEU A 56 15.00 -2.91 -4.24
N ALA A 57 14.38 -3.78 -3.43
CA ALA A 57 15.00 -4.27 -2.22
C ALA A 57 15.99 -5.40 -2.54
N GLU A 58 17.25 -5.20 -2.19
CA GLU A 58 18.28 -6.23 -2.29
C GLU A 58 18.16 -7.26 -1.16
N ASN A 59 17.81 -6.80 0.03
CA ASN A 59 17.76 -7.59 1.25
C ASN A 59 16.68 -7.09 2.21
N GLN A 60 16.62 -7.68 3.41
CA GLN A 60 15.62 -7.33 4.41
C GLN A 60 15.74 -5.89 4.92
N THR A 61 16.94 -5.32 5.00
CA THR A 61 17.14 -3.90 5.33
C THR A 61 16.54 -3.01 4.26
N GLY A 62 16.82 -3.29 3.00
CA GLY A 62 16.24 -2.58 1.86
C GLY A 62 14.72 -2.65 1.84
N TYR A 63 14.14 -3.82 2.14
CA TYR A 63 12.68 -3.95 2.24
C TYR A 63 12.08 -3.06 3.34
N ARG A 64 12.70 -3.01 4.52
CA ARG A 64 12.28 -2.09 5.59
C ARG A 64 12.42 -0.63 5.17
N ASN A 65 13.48 -0.28 4.47
CA ASN A 65 13.70 1.06 3.93
C ASN A 65 12.67 1.44 2.87
N LEU A 66 12.25 0.50 1.99
CA LEU A 66 11.12 0.75 1.06
C LEU A 66 9.81 1.06 1.81
N ILE A 67 9.53 0.34 2.91
CA ILE A 67 8.36 0.61 3.75
C ILE A 67 8.44 2.02 4.36
N GLN A 68 9.61 2.42 4.87
CA GLN A 68 9.83 3.76 5.42
C GLN A 68 9.66 4.85 4.36
N LEU A 69 10.30 4.70 3.21
CA LEU A 69 10.18 5.64 2.09
C LEU A 69 8.73 5.81 1.65
N SER A 70 8.02 4.70 1.46
CA SER A 70 6.59 4.73 1.07
C SER A 70 5.74 5.42 2.14
N SER A 71 5.95 5.11 3.42
CA SER A 71 5.19 5.71 4.53
C SER A 71 5.43 7.21 4.62
N LEU A 72 6.68 7.66 4.59
CA LEU A 72 7.04 9.08 4.66
C LEU A 72 6.57 9.86 3.42
N ALA A 73 6.57 9.21 2.24
CA ALA A 73 6.01 9.81 1.03
C ALA A 73 4.52 10.17 1.21
N PHE A 74 3.75 9.29 1.85
CA PHE A 74 2.33 9.55 2.14
C PHE A 74 2.12 10.53 3.30
N LEU A 75 2.90 10.42 4.38
CA LEU A 75 2.71 11.20 5.60
C LEU A 75 3.20 12.65 5.44
N GLU A 76 4.31 12.85 4.74
CA GLU A 76 4.98 14.14 4.63
C GLU A 76 4.96 14.72 3.20
N GLY A 77 5.12 13.85 2.20
CA GLY A 77 5.34 14.25 0.81
C GLY A 77 4.10 14.27 -0.09
N TYR A 78 2.91 13.94 0.43
CA TYR A 78 1.71 13.85 -0.40
C TYR A 78 1.30 15.20 -0.97
N TYR A 79 1.45 15.32 -2.30
CA TYR A 79 0.96 16.44 -3.08
C TYR A 79 0.67 15.96 -4.51
N TYR A 80 -0.59 15.70 -4.81
CA TYR A 80 -1.10 14.92 -5.95
C TYR A 80 -0.66 13.45 -5.96
N LYS A 81 0.58 13.15 -5.62
CA LYS A 81 1.17 11.81 -5.45
C LYS A 81 1.98 11.77 -4.15
N PRO A 82 2.20 10.59 -3.56
CA PRO A 82 3.11 10.44 -2.42
C PRO A 82 4.56 10.59 -2.91
N ARG A 83 5.26 11.65 -2.49
CA ARG A 83 6.59 11.98 -3.00
C ARG A 83 7.66 11.82 -1.95
N ILE A 84 8.73 11.17 -2.31
CA ILE A 84 10.01 11.19 -1.61
C ILE A 84 10.89 12.31 -2.15
N ASP A 85 12.04 12.55 -1.53
CA ASP A 85 13.05 13.50 -1.98
C ASP A 85 14.47 12.98 -1.75
N TRP A 86 15.46 13.78 -2.08
CA TRP A 86 16.88 13.44 -1.96
C TRP A 86 17.29 13.15 -0.52
N GLU A 87 16.79 13.91 0.45
CA GLU A 87 17.05 13.69 1.87
C GLU A 87 16.60 12.30 2.35
N LEU A 88 15.40 11.88 1.95
CA LEU A 88 14.91 10.55 2.30
C LEU A 88 15.71 9.44 1.62
N LEU A 89 16.14 9.65 0.36
CA LEU A 89 17.00 8.69 -0.33
C LEU A 89 18.35 8.54 0.39
N GLU A 90 19.00 9.63 0.76
CA GLU A 90 20.27 9.62 1.50
C GLU A 90 20.13 8.89 2.84
N ARG A 91 18.99 9.01 3.50
CA ARG A 91 18.71 8.39 4.80
C ARG A 91 18.36 6.90 4.73
N TYR A 92 17.69 6.47 3.66
CA TYR A 92 17.10 5.14 3.56
C TYR A 92 17.55 4.34 2.33
N SER A 93 18.74 4.60 1.82
CA SER A 93 19.31 3.92 0.65
C SER A 93 19.88 2.53 0.93
N ASP A 94 20.23 2.21 2.18
CA ASP A 94 20.88 0.95 2.53
C ASP A 94 20.04 -0.27 2.15
N GLY A 95 20.67 -1.26 1.50
CA GLY A 95 20.01 -2.46 1.01
C GLY A 95 19.05 -2.23 -0.17
N LEU A 96 19.12 -1.06 -0.84
CA LEU A 96 18.35 -0.75 -2.04
C LEU A 96 19.21 -0.74 -3.29
N ILE A 97 18.60 -1.17 -4.38
CA ILE A 97 19.07 -0.99 -5.74
C ILE A 97 18.17 0.05 -6.41
N ALA A 98 18.76 1.04 -7.07
CA ALA A 98 18.04 2.05 -7.82
C ALA A 98 18.33 1.96 -9.32
N THR A 99 17.36 2.39 -10.14
CA THR A 99 17.57 2.61 -11.56
C THR A 99 17.33 4.07 -11.92
N THR A 100 17.76 4.50 -13.08
CA THR A 100 17.49 5.89 -13.55
C THR A 100 16.05 6.10 -13.98
N GLY A 101 15.26 5.04 -14.04
CA GLY A 101 13.82 5.07 -14.33
C GLY A 101 13.48 5.27 -15.81
N CYS A 102 12.19 5.45 -16.07
CA CYS A 102 11.62 5.69 -17.40
C CYS A 102 11.82 7.16 -17.86
N LEU A 103 11.19 7.56 -18.98
CA LEU A 103 11.21 8.95 -19.48
C LEU A 103 10.73 9.98 -18.43
N GLY A 104 9.94 9.58 -17.43
CA GLY A 104 9.53 10.41 -16.30
C GLY A 104 10.59 10.62 -15.22
N GLY A 105 11.75 9.96 -15.30
CA GLY A 105 12.81 10.06 -14.30
C GLY A 105 13.61 11.36 -14.34
N HIS A 106 14.25 11.71 -13.24
CA HIS A 106 15.05 12.94 -13.10
C HIS A 106 16.16 13.06 -14.16
N VAL A 107 16.88 11.96 -14.44
CA VAL A 107 17.99 11.94 -15.41
C VAL A 107 17.45 12.16 -16.82
N LEU A 108 16.43 11.39 -17.21
CA LEU A 108 15.86 11.46 -18.55
C LEU A 108 15.16 12.79 -18.81
N GLN A 109 14.48 13.36 -17.83
CA GLN A 109 13.85 14.68 -17.96
C GLN A 109 14.89 15.80 -18.18
N SER A 110 16.11 15.66 -17.68
CA SER A 110 17.22 16.57 -18.01
C SER A 110 17.69 16.38 -19.46
N LEU A 111 17.87 15.14 -19.92
CA LEU A 111 18.23 14.84 -21.31
C LEU A 111 17.16 15.33 -22.31
N LEU A 112 15.88 15.16 -21.98
CA LEU A 112 14.77 15.63 -22.82
C LEU A 112 14.78 17.15 -23.01
N ARG A 113 15.26 17.90 -22.03
CA ARG A 113 15.45 19.37 -22.10
C ARG A 113 16.78 19.79 -22.71
N GLY A 114 17.65 18.84 -23.10
CA GLY A 114 18.99 19.11 -23.63
C GLY A 114 20.02 19.47 -22.57
N ASP A 115 19.74 19.23 -21.30
CA ASP A 115 20.66 19.46 -20.17
C ASP A 115 21.44 18.19 -19.84
N GLU A 116 22.45 17.90 -20.66
CA GLU A 116 23.32 16.72 -20.48
C GLU A 116 24.17 16.81 -19.20
N SER A 117 24.59 18.01 -18.82
CA SER A 117 25.38 18.23 -17.60
C SER A 117 24.55 17.92 -16.36
N GLY A 118 23.33 18.46 -16.30
CA GLY A 118 22.41 18.19 -15.20
C GLY A 118 21.95 16.74 -15.14
N ALA A 119 21.84 16.05 -16.28
CA ALA A 119 21.55 14.61 -16.31
C ALA A 119 22.69 13.79 -15.69
N LEU A 120 23.95 14.10 -16.07
CA LEU A 120 25.13 13.45 -15.50
C LEU A 120 25.25 13.71 -14.00
N GLU A 121 25.04 14.96 -13.55
CA GLU A 121 25.08 15.32 -12.13
C GLU A 121 24.07 14.53 -11.31
N LYS A 122 22.83 14.41 -11.80
CA LYS A 122 21.78 13.64 -11.12
C LYS A 122 22.08 12.14 -11.08
N ALA A 123 22.60 11.58 -12.18
CA ALA A 123 23.03 10.18 -12.21
C ALA A 123 24.19 9.91 -11.23
N ALA A 124 25.18 10.81 -11.18
CA ALA A 124 26.29 10.73 -10.24
C ALA A 124 25.81 10.85 -8.78
N ARG A 125 24.87 11.78 -8.49
CA ARG A 125 24.27 11.89 -7.15
C ARG A 125 23.53 10.63 -6.73
N LEU A 126 22.78 10.01 -7.63
CA LEU A 126 22.14 8.72 -7.34
C LEU A 126 23.20 7.65 -7.04
N GLN A 127 24.31 7.63 -7.79
CA GLN A 127 25.40 6.68 -7.53
C GLN A 127 26.09 6.93 -6.19
N ASP A 128 26.28 8.18 -5.79
CA ASP A 128 26.84 8.53 -4.49
C ASP A 128 25.92 8.06 -3.34
N ILE A 129 24.60 8.10 -3.53
CA ILE A 129 23.62 7.68 -2.54
C ILE A 129 23.54 6.14 -2.43
N PHE A 130 23.42 5.44 -3.55
CA PHE A 130 23.18 3.99 -3.56
C PHE A 130 24.44 3.14 -3.64
N GLY A 131 25.53 3.73 -4.07
CA GLY A 131 26.79 3.04 -4.34
C GLY A 131 26.91 2.58 -5.79
N LYS A 132 28.15 2.29 -6.19
CA LYS A 132 28.52 2.01 -7.58
C LYS A 132 27.83 0.79 -8.17
N ASP A 133 27.62 -0.25 -7.36
CA ASP A 133 27.03 -1.53 -7.80
C ASP A 133 25.51 -1.57 -7.59
N ASN A 134 24.92 -0.52 -7.02
CA ASN A 134 23.50 -0.44 -6.68
C ASN A 134 22.75 0.64 -7.46
N LEU A 135 23.43 1.40 -8.32
CA LEU A 135 22.76 2.24 -9.32
C LEU A 135 22.91 1.63 -10.70
N PHE A 136 21.80 1.43 -11.40
CA PHE A 136 21.77 0.98 -12.79
C PHE A 136 21.23 2.08 -13.71
N ILE A 137 21.92 2.27 -14.84
CA ILE A 137 21.41 3.13 -15.93
C ILE A 137 20.39 2.33 -16.72
N GLU A 138 19.13 2.69 -16.60
CA GLU A 138 18.02 1.98 -17.19
C GLU A 138 17.82 2.38 -18.66
N LEU A 139 17.74 1.38 -19.52
CA LEU A 139 17.45 1.52 -20.94
C LEU A 139 16.10 0.89 -21.25
N GLN A 140 15.24 1.63 -21.94
CA GLN A 140 13.96 1.18 -22.46
C GLN A 140 13.84 1.46 -23.94
N ASP A 141 13.20 0.60 -24.69
CA ASP A 141 12.90 0.83 -26.11
C ASP A 141 11.50 0.33 -26.46
N HIS A 142 10.56 1.24 -26.51
CA HIS A 142 9.18 1.02 -27.00
C HIS A 142 8.97 1.57 -28.43
N GLY A 143 10.07 1.88 -29.13
CA GLY A 143 10.06 2.51 -30.44
C GLY A 143 9.82 4.02 -30.40
N LEU A 144 9.80 4.64 -29.20
CA LEU A 144 9.54 6.06 -29.03
C LEU A 144 10.75 6.91 -29.51
N PRO A 145 10.52 8.03 -30.25
CA PRO A 145 11.61 8.90 -30.70
C PRO A 145 12.49 9.43 -29.58
N ASP A 146 11.88 9.74 -28.43
CA ASP A 146 12.62 10.26 -27.26
C ASP A 146 13.54 9.19 -26.66
N GLN A 147 13.14 7.93 -26.58
CA GLN A 147 14.01 6.83 -26.13
C GLN A 147 15.17 6.61 -27.10
N LYS A 148 14.91 6.61 -28.41
CA LYS A 148 15.96 6.49 -29.43
C LYS A 148 17.00 7.61 -29.32
N ARG A 149 16.56 8.82 -28.97
CA ARG A 149 17.44 9.98 -28.76
C ARG A 149 18.24 9.88 -27.48
N THR A 150 17.61 9.47 -26.36
CA THR A 150 18.23 9.51 -25.02
C THR A 150 19.05 8.26 -24.69
N ASN A 151 18.76 7.08 -25.25
CA ASN A 151 19.52 5.85 -24.96
C ASN A 151 21.02 5.96 -25.21
N PRO A 152 21.51 6.53 -26.34
CA PRO A 152 22.95 6.74 -26.53
C PRO A 152 23.59 7.64 -25.46
N GLN A 153 22.86 8.68 -25.00
CA GLN A 153 23.31 9.58 -23.96
C GLN A 153 23.34 8.88 -22.58
N LEU A 154 22.37 8.02 -22.29
CA LEU A 154 22.35 7.19 -21.07
C LEU A 154 23.53 6.21 -21.05
N ILE A 155 23.84 5.57 -22.16
CA ILE A 155 25.00 4.69 -22.31
C ILE A 155 26.32 5.46 -22.05
N ASP A 156 26.42 6.69 -22.57
CA ASP A 156 27.58 7.55 -22.30
C ASP A 156 27.69 7.93 -20.82
N ILE A 157 26.54 8.31 -20.18
CA ILE A 157 26.49 8.58 -18.73
C ILE A 157 26.98 7.35 -17.96
N GLY A 158 26.45 6.15 -18.26
CA GLY A 158 26.86 4.91 -17.61
C GLY A 158 28.35 4.67 -17.69
N LYS A 159 28.96 4.88 -18.87
CA LYS A 159 30.41 4.76 -19.08
C LYS A 159 31.21 5.79 -18.25
N ARG A 160 30.73 7.03 -18.21
CA ARG A 160 31.44 8.14 -17.52
C ARG A 160 31.47 7.97 -16.01
N ILE A 161 30.37 7.51 -15.40
CA ILE A 161 30.31 7.27 -13.95
C ILE A 161 30.65 5.81 -13.57
N GLY A 162 30.81 4.93 -14.56
CA GLY A 162 31.09 3.51 -14.35
C GLY A 162 29.93 2.75 -13.75
N ALA A 163 28.69 3.15 -14.06
CA ALA A 163 27.47 2.47 -13.62
C ALA A 163 27.03 1.41 -14.64
N PRO A 164 26.55 0.22 -14.19
CA PRO A 164 26.07 -0.82 -15.08
C PRO A 164 24.77 -0.40 -15.79
N LEU A 165 24.58 -0.93 -17.02
CA LEU A 165 23.36 -0.74 -17.79
C LEU A 165 22.31 -1.80 -17.39
N LEU A 166 21.03 -1.46 -17.52
CA LEU A 166 19.91 -2.36 -17.25
C LEU A 166 18.82 -2.22 -18.33
N ALA A 167 18.48 -3.31 -18.99
CA ALA A 167 17.37 -3.34 -19.94
C ALA A 167 16.06 -3.67 -19.22
N THR A 168 15.04 -2.82 -19.37
CA THR A 168 13.69 -3.06 -18.87
C THR A 168 12.64 -2.78 -19.92
N ASN A 169 11.41 -3.20 -19.70
CA ASN A 169 10.30 -2.95 -20.63
C ASN A 169 9.14 -2.14 -20.04
N ASP A 170 9.27 -1.63 -18.81
CA ASP A 170 8.20 -0.86 -18.19
C ASP A 170 6.81 -1.48 -18.43
N SER A 171 6.70 -2.79 -18.11
CA SER A 171 5.54 -3.60 -18.51
C SER A 171 4.29 -3.19 -17.74
N HIS A 172 3.23 -2.82 -18.45
CA HIS A 172 1.94 -2.38 -17.92
C HIS A 172 0.81 -3.39 -18.15
N TYR A 173 1.03 -4.37 -19.02
CA TYR A 173 0.09 -5.45 -19.31
C TYR A 173 0.84 -6.72 -19.72
N THR A 174 0.14 -7.86 -19.68
CA THR A 174 0.78 -9.18 -19.86
C THR A 174 1.03 -9.51 -21.32
N HIS A 175 0.00 -9.42 -22.16
CA HIS A 175 0.08 -9.77 -23.59
C HIS A 175 -0.03 -8.52 -24.46
N ARG A 176 0.55 -8.56 -25.66
CA ARG A 176 0.55 -7.40 -26.55
C ARG A 176 -0.87 -6.91 -26.91
N GLU A 177 -1.81 -7.81 -27.04
CA GLU A 177 -3.22 -7.51 -27.32
C GLU A 177 -3.94 -6.81 -26.15
N ASP A 178 -3.42 -6.91 -24.93
CA ASP A 178 -4.01 -6.28 -23.75
C ASP A 178 -3.89 -4.74 -23.75
N HIS A 179 -3.14 -4.17 -24.71
CA HIS A 179 -3.00 -2.72 -24.85
C HIS A 179 -4.35 -2.00 -24.96
N ALA A 180 -5.35 -2.62 -25.60
CA ALA A 180 -6.69 -2.03 -25.74
C ALA A 180 -7.44 -1.97 -24.40
N ALA A 181 -7.30 -3.01 -23.57
CA ALA A 181 -7.87 -3.04 -22.21
C ALA A 181 -7.16 -2.04 -21.28
N HIS A 182 -5.83 -1.94 -21.40
CA HIS A 182 -5.03 -0.96 -20.66
C HIS A 182 -5.42 0.47 -21.04
N ASP A 183 -5.61 0.78 -22.32
CA ASP A 183 -6.04 2.09 -22.78
C ASP A 183 -7.43 2.48 -22.24
N ALA A 184 -8.36 1.52 -22.17
CA ALA A 184 -9.65 1.71 -21.52
C ALA A 184 -9.51 1.97 -20.00
N LEU A 185 -8.57 1.28 -19.32
CA LEU A 185 -8.29 1.49 -17.89
C LEU A 185 -7.72 2.88 -17.62
N LEU A 186 -6.84 3.40 -18.49
CA LEU A 186 -6.37 4.79 -18.42
C LEU A 186 -7.51 5.80 -18.54
N CYS A 187 -8.53 5.51 -19.40
CA CYS A 187 -9.74 6.33 -19.49
C CYS A 187 -10.56 6.28 -18.18
N VAL A 188 -10.62 5.13 -17.49
CA VAL A 188 -11.26 5.04 -16.17
C VAL A 188 -10.54 5.94 -15.16
N GLN A 189 -9.21 5.86 -15.09
CA GLN A 189 -8.37 6.62 -14.16
C GLN A 189 -8.45 8.13 -14.40
N THR A 190 -8.44 8.56 -15.66
CA THR A 190 -8.41 9.99 -16.05
C THR A 190 -9.78 10.62 -16.24
N GLY A 191 -10.87 9.84 -16.12
CA GLY A 191 -12.23 10.30 -16.35
C GLY A 191 -12.56 10.63 -17.81
N SER A 192 -11.75 10.13 -18.77
CA SER A 192 -11.87 10.41 -20.21
C SER A 192 -12.75 9.38 -20.91
N LEU A 193 -13.21 9.72 -22.14
CA LEU A 193 -13.81 8.76 -23.07
C LEU A 193 -12.72 8.17 -23.98
N ILE A 194 -12.92 6.96 -24.46
CA ILE A 194 -12.00 6.33 -25.41
C ILE A 194 -11.95 7.10 -26.75
N SER A 195 -13.04 7.79 -27.10
CA SER A 195 -13.17 8.63 -28.30
C SER A 195 -12.51 9.99 -28.18
N ASP A 196 -12.11 10.41 -26.98
CA ASP A 196 -11.45 11.72 -26.80
C ASP A 196 -10.09 11.71 -27.50
N THR A 197 -9.86 12.71 -28.35
CA THR A 197 -8.62 12.82 -29.12
C THR A 197 -7.46 13.38 -28.30
N ASN A 198 -7.76 14.21 -27.29
CA ASN A 198 -6.77 14.88 -26.44
C ASN A 198 -6.81 14.31 -25.00
N ARG A 199 -6.53 13.02 -24.85
CA ARG A 199 -6.45 12.32 -23.57
C ARG A 199 -5.09 11.68 -23.36
N PHE A 200 -4.78 11.37 -22.14
CA PHE A 200 -3.60 10.56 -21.82
C PHE A 200 -3.76 9.14 -22.37
N ARG A 201 -2.74 8.67 -23.08
CA ARG A 201 -2.63 7.31 -23.58
C ARG A 201 -1.17 6.97 -23.81
N PHE A 202 -0.83 5.70 -23.76
CA PHE A 202 0.50 5.23 -24.15
C PHE A 202 0.61 5.20 -25.67
N GLU A 203 1.78 5.59 -26.14
CA GLU A 203 2.10 5.46 -27.57
C GLU A 203 2.61 4.05 -27.88
N GLY A 204 2.12 3.45 -28.95
CA GLY A 204 2.48 2.10 -29.36
C GLY A 204 1.82 1.00 -28.51
N HIS A 205 2.33 -0.23 -28.63
CA HIS A 205 1.78 -1.44 -28.01
C HIS A 205 2.89 -2.31 -27.40
N GLU A 206 4.01 -1.70 -27.02
CA GLU A 206 5.24 -2.41 -26.65
C GLU A 206 5.43 -2.60 -25.14
N HIS A 207 4.50 -2.13 -24.30
CA HIS A 207 4.58 -2.22 -22.84
C HIS A 207 4.04 -3.55 -22.26
N TYR A 208 4.14 -4.65 -23.03
CA TYR A 208 3.76 -5.97 -22.55
C TYR A 208 4.94 -6.72 -21.92
N LEU A 209 4.67 -7.80 -21.22
CA LEU A 209 5.69 -8.67 -20.63
C LEU A 209 6.39 -9.47 -21.74
N LYS A 210 7.49 -8.94 -22.28
CA LYS A 210 8.25 -9.55 -23.36
C LYS A 210 9.02 -10.79 -22.89
N PRO A 211 9.09 -11.84 -23.71
CA PRO A 211 9.99 -12.97 -23.48
C PRO A 211 11.45 -12.55 -23.47
N ALA A 212 12.30 -13.27 -22.72
CA ALA A 212 13.73 -12.97 -22.64
C ALA A 212 14.45 -12.94 -24.00
N ALA A 213 14.06 -13.82 -24.94
CA ALA A 213 14.64 -13.83 -26.28
C ALA A 213 14.35 -12.53 -27.05
N GLU A 214 13.14 -11.99 -26.93
CA GLU A 214 12.74 -10.74 -27.55
C GLU A 214 13.48 -9.54 -26.96
N MET A 215 13.59 -9.48 -25.62
CA MET A 215 14.38 -8.46 -24.93
C MET A 215 15.85 -8.52 -25.35
N ARG A 216 16.47 -9.69 -25.44
CA ARG A 216 17.86 -9.86 -25.89
C ARG A 216 18.08 -9.45 -27.34
N GLU A 217 17.13 -9.71 -28.24
CA GLU A 217 17.19 -9.23 -29.61
C GLU A 217 17.07 -7.71 -29.67
N GLN A 218 16.18 -7.12 -28.88
CA GLN A 218 15.97 -5.68 -28.84
C GLN A 218 17.21 -4.91 -28.33
N PHE A 219 17.89 -5.47 -27.34
CA PHE A 219 19.12 -4.88 -26.73
C PHE A 219 20.41 -5.59 -27.16
N ARG A 220 20.43 -6.21 -28.34
CA ARG A 220 21.59 -6.97 -28.86
C ARG A 220 22.88 -6.17 -28.95
N GLU A 221 22.81 -4.84 -29.06
CA GLU A 221 23.97 -3.95 -29.10
C GLU A 221 24.59 -3.68 -27.72
N VAL A 222 23.85 -3.97 -26.64
CA VAL A 222 24.25 -3.81 -25.24
C VAL A 222 23.80 -5.02 -24.41
N PRO A 223 24.27 -6.24 -24.74
CA PRO A 223 23.79 -7.49 -24.14
C PRO A 223 23.97 -7.53 -22.62
N GLU A 224 24.97 -6.85 -22.10
CA GLU A 224 25.21 -6.71 -20.66
C GLU A 224 24.03 -6.07 -19.91
N ALA A 225 23.25 -5.22 -20.57
CA ALA A 225 22.07 -4.62 -19.98
C ALA A 225 20.97 -5.67 -19.67
N CYS A 226 20.87 -6.73 -20.49
CA CYS A 226 20.02 -7.88 -20.21
C CYS A 226 20.64 -8.82 -19.17
N ASP A 227 21.96 -9.05 -19.20
CA ASP A 227 22.64 -9.93 -18.23
C ASP A 227 22.54 -9.37 -16.81
N ASN A 228 22.62 -8.05 -16.66
CA ASN A 228 22.48 -7.37 -15.38
C ASN A 228 21.11 -7.55 -14.71
N THR A 229 20.07 -7.93 -15.46
CA THR A 229 18.77 -8.30 -14.86
C THR A 229 18.90 -9.55 -14.00
N LEU A 230 19.74 -10.51 -14.41
CA LEU A 230 20.02 -11.72 -13.64
C LEU A 230 20.89 -11.38 -12.42
N TRP A 231 21.85 -10.50 -12.54
CA TRP A 231 22.66 -10.02 -11.43
C TRP A 231 21.80 -9.40 -10.32
N ILE A 232 20.82 -8.56 -10.68
CA ILE A 232 19.85 -8.03 -9.70
C ILE A 232 19.02 -9.18 -9.10
N ALA A 233 18.52 -10.10 -9.93
CA ALA A 233 17.69 -11.21 -9.47
C ALA A 233 18.44 -12.16 -8.51
N GLU A 234 19.73 -12.38 -8.70
CA GLU A 234 20.58 -13.16 -7.82
C GLU A 234 20.76 -12.51 -6.45
N ARG A 235 20.97 -11.20 -6.43
CA ARG A 235 21.22 -10.40 -5.22
C ARG A 235 19.94 -10.17 -4.40
N ALA A 236 18.80 -9.98 -5.04
CA ALA A 236 17.54 -9.70 -4.35
C ALA A 236 17.10 -10.90 -3.50
N ASP A 237 17.11 -10.75 -2.19
CA ASP A 237 16.68 -11.78 -1.23
C ASP A 237 15.88 -11.15 -0.09
N VAL A 238 14.55 -11.14 -0.27
CA VAL A 238 13.60 -10.59 0.68
C VAL A 238 12.63 -11.67 1.11
N GLU A 239 12.49 -11.86 2.41
CA GLU A 239 11.49 -12.71 3.00
C GLU A 239 10.41 -11.88 3.69
N ILE A 240 9.14 -12.10 3.31
CA ILE A 240 8.00 -11.46 3.96
C ILE A 240 7.38 -12.47 4.92
N THR A 241 7.49 -12.21 6.22
CA THR A 241 6.87 -13.01 7.28
C THR A 241 5.38 -12.66 7.39
N PHE A 242 4.54 -13.68 7.47
CA PHE A 242 3.09 -13.53 7.62
C PHE A 242 2.64 -14.19 8.93
N GLY A 243 1.59 -13.64 9.54
CA GLY A 243 0.94 -14.24 10.70
C GLY A 243 1.48 -13.77 12.05
N GLU A 244 2.46 -12.89 12.10
CA GLU A 244 2.86 -12.22 13.33
C GLU A 244 1.84 -11.12 13.68
N ALA A 245 1.25 -11.23 14.86
CA ALA A 245 0.39 -10.19 15.41
C ALA A 245 1.26 -9.13 16.10
N LEU A 246 1.53 -8.03 15.41
CA LEU A 246 2.21 -6.86 15.97
C LEU A 246 1.17 -6.00 16.73
N LEU A 247 0.94 -6.34 17.98
CA LEU A 247 -0.03 -5.64 18.83
C LEU A 247 0.64 -4.51 19.59
N PRO A 248 -0.04 -3.35 19.78
CA PRO A 248 0.45 -2.30 20.63
C PRO A 248 0.40 -2.74 22.10
N ASN A 249 1.36 -2.30 22.89
CA ASN A 249 1.30 -2.45 24.35
C ASN A 249 0.32 -1.43 24.92
N PHE A 250 -0.56 -1.89 25.82
CA PHE A 250 -1.46 -1.00 26.53
C PHE A 250 -0.73 -0.37 27.74
N PRO A 251 -0.79 0.96 27.95
CA PRO A 251 -0.21 1.60 29.13
C PRO A 251 -1.03 1.23 30.38
N LEU A 252 -0.48 0.38 31.24
CA LEU A 252 -1.16 -0.11 32.43
C LEU A 252 -1.24 0.99 33.53
N PRO A 253 -2.35 1.08 34.28
CA PRO A 253 -2.44 1.94 35.47
C PRO A 253 -1.64 1.38 36.64
N GLU A 254 -1.35 2.22 37.64
CA GLU A 254 -0.72 1.79 38.90
C GLU A 254 -1.52 0.62 39.54
N GLY A 255 -0.79 -0.38 40.03
CA GLY A 255 -1.35 -1.55 40.72
C GLY A 255 -1.60 -2.75 39.84
N PHE A 256 -1.27 -2.67 38.56
CA PHE A 256 -1.32 -3.83 37.64
C PHE A 256 0.05 -4.05 36.97
N ASP A 257 0.52 -5.30 37.04
CA ASP A 257 1.82 -5.69 36.51
C ASP A 257 1.76 -6.21 35.07
N ASP A 258 0.58 -6.69 34.63
CA ASP A 258 0.37 -7.21 33.28
C ASP A 258 -1.03 -6.87 32.73
N ASP A 259 -1.18 -6.93 31.42
CA ASP A 259 -2.40 -6.62 30.67
C ASP A 259 -3.52 -7.65 30.91
N ARG A 260 -3.17 -8.92 31.19
CA ARG A 260 -4.14 -9.96 31.53
C ARG A 260 -4.86 -9.62 32.84
N ALA A 261 -4.11 -9.31 33.91
CA ALA A 261 -4.68 -8.99 35.21
C ALA A 261 -5.59 -7.76 35.14
N TYR A 262 -5.20 -6.74 34.37
CA TYR A 262 -6.02 -5.55 34.19
C TYR A 262 -7.30 -5.84 33.36
N LEU A 263 -7.19 -6.64 32.31
CA LEU A 263 -8.34 -7.07 31.51
C LEU A 263 -9.34 -7.88 32.35
N GLU A 264 -8.85 -8.83 33.15
CA GLU A 264 -9.66 -9.63 34.06
C GLU A 264 -10.42 -8.73 35.06
N HIS A 265 -9.72 -7.78 35.70
CA HIS A 265 -10.31 -6.82 36.62
C HIS A 265 -11.46 -6.04 35.97
N LEU A 266 -11.23 -5.43 34.81
CA LEU A 266 -12.26 -4.66 34.10
C LEU A 266 -13.44 -5.53 33.66
N THR A 267 -13.16 -6.75 33.22
CA THR A 267 -14.19 -7.68 32.78
C THR A 267 -15.11 -8.08 33.92
N TRP A 268 -14.57 -8.43 35.10
CA TRP A 268 -15.38 -8.81 36.25
C TRP A 268 -16.20 -7.63 36.81
N GLU A 269 -15.63 -6.44 36.84
CA GLU A 269 -16.39 -5.23 37.20
C GLU A 269 -17.53 -4.97 36.20
N GLY A 270 -17.24 -5.13 34.89
CA GLY A 270 -18.23 -5.01 33.84
C GLY A 270 -19.32 -6.09 33.92
N ALA A 271 -18.96 -7.35 34.22
CA ALA A 271 -19.90 -8.44 34.40
C ALA A 271 -20.90 -8.15 35.50
N LYS A 272 -20.43 -7.67 36.67
CA LYS A 272 -21.31 -7.27 37.78
C LYS A 272 -22.29 -6.16 37.39
N ARG A 273 -21.86 -5.22 36.55
CA ARG A 273 -22.75 -4.13 36.05
C ARG A 273 -23.75 -4.63 35.01
N ARG A 274 -23.41 -5.64 34.20
CA ARG A 274 -24.30 -6.22 33.16
C ARG A 274 -25.32 -7.21 33.70
N TRP A 275 -24.91 -8.10 34.61
CA TRP A 275 -25.75 -9.20 35.10
C TRP A 275 -26.05 -9.13 36.62
N GLY A 276 -25.60 -8.09 37.33
CA GLY A 276 -25.79 -7.90 38.76
C GLY A 276 -24.67 -8.41 39.63
N ALA A 277 -24.66 -8.00 40.91
CA ALA A 277 -23.60 -8.32 41.85
C ALA A 277 -23.41 -9.83 42.11
N SER A 278 -24.50 -10.62 42.04
CA SER A 278 -24.47 -12.08 42.13
C SER A 278 -24.55 -12.65 40.72
N LEU A 279 -23.40 -13.04 40.17
CA LEU A 279 -23.32 -13.55 38.81
C LEU A 279 -23.86 -15.00 38.71
N PRO A 280 -24.68 -15.31 37.69
CA PRO A 280 -25.09 -16.70 37.42
C PRO A 280 -23.90 -17.58 37.05
N ASN A 281 -23.93 -18.86 37.41
CA ASN A 281 -22.83 -19.79 37.17
C ASN A 281 -22.41 -19.88 35.67
N ASN A 282 -23.40 -19.94 34.77
CA ASN A 282 -23.14 -19.97 33.34
C ASN A 282 -22.43 -18.73 32.83
N VAL A 283 -22.65 -17.56 33.43
CA VAL A 283 -21.92 -16.33 33.14
C VAL A 283 -20.47 -16.44 33.60
N VAL A 284 -20.27 -16.90 34.84
CA VAL A 284 -18.91 -17.07 35.39
C VAL A 284 -18.08 -18.06 34.56
N GLU A 285 -18.66 -19.22 34.22
CA GLU A 285 -18.02 -20.23 33.39
C GLU A 285 -17.66 -19.69 32.02
N ARG A 286 -18.57 -19.00 31.36
CA ARG A 286 -18.35 -18.41 30.03
C ARG A 286 -17.30 -17.31 30.03
N VAL A 287 -17.36 -16.36 30.95
CA VAL A 287 -16.39 -15.26 31.05
C VAL A 287 -14.99 -15.79 31.41
N SER A 288 -14.89 -16.74 32.35
CA SER A 288 -13.62 -17.36 32.71
C SER A 288 -12.96 -18.07 31.52
N TYR A 289 -13.75 -18.82 30.76
CA TYR A 289 -13.29 -19.52 29.56
C TYR A 289 -12.77 -18.53 28.49
N GLU A 290 -13.55 -17.48 28.21
CA GLU A 290 -13.15 -16.47 27.23
C GLU A 290 -11.87 -15.71 27.62
N LEU A 291 -11.75 -15.31 28.88
CA LEU A 291 -10.54 -14.66 29.41
C LEU A 291 -9.29 -15.55 29.26
N GLU A 292 -9.40 -16.84 29.54
CA GLU A 292 -8.29 -17.77 29.37
C GLU A 292 -7.90 -17.92 27.91
N VAL A 293 -8.87 -18.02 27.00
CA VAL A 293 -8.61 -18.09 25.55
C VAL A 293 -7.94 -16.81 25.05
N ILE A 294 -8.47 -15.63 25.42
CA ILE A 294 -7.92 -14.32 25.03
C ILE A 294 -6.49 -14.18 25.51
N ALA A 295 -6.20 -14.54 26.76
CA ALA A 295 -4.88 -14.47 27.35
C ALA A 295 -3.89 -15.46 26.71
N SER A 296 -4.31 -16.73 26.52
CA SER A 296 -3.47 -17.76 25.91
C SER A 296 -3.08 -17.44 24.46
N MET A 297 -3.93 -16.72 23.75
CA MET A 297 -3.68 -16.26 22.39
C MET A 297 -2.91 -14.90 22.34
N GLY A 298 -2.61 -14.27 23.49
CA GLY A 298 -1.85 -13.02 23.58
C GLY A 298 -2.64 -11.76 23.17
N PHE A 299 -3.98 -11.77 23.27
CA PHE A 299 -4.80 -10.65 22.79
C PHE A 299 -5.30 -9.71 23.90
N SER A 300 -4.84 -9.86 25.14
CA SER A 300 -5.26 -9.00 26.27
C SER A 300 -5.09 -7.52 25.98
N SER A 301 -3.92 -7.11 25.49
CA SER A 301 -3.61 -5.72 25.14
C SER A 301 -4.50 -5.18 24.03
N TYR A 302 -4.86 -6.01 23.03
CA TYR A 302 -5.77 -5.64 21.96
C TYR A 302 -7.18 -5.30 22.49
N PHE A 303 -7.71 -6.11 23.41
CA PHE A 303 -8.99 -5.83 24.07
C PHE A 303 -8.95 -4.55 24.89
N LEU A 304 -7.84 -4.29 25.60
CA LEU A 304 -7.66 -3.09 26.39
C LEU A 304 -7.61 -1.83 25.54
N VAL A 305 -6.90 -1.86 24.40
CA VAL A 305 -6.86 -0.74 23.46
C VAL A 305 -8.26 -0.48 22.87
N THR A 306 -8.97 -1.52 22.47
CA THR A 306 -10.35 -1.40 21.94
C THR A 306 -11.29 -0.83 22.98
N TRP A 307 -11.24 -1.36 24.21
CA TRP A 307 -12.02 -0.86 25.35
C TRP A 307 -11.74 0.62 25.62
N ASP A 308 -10.50 1.03 25.62
CA ASP A 308 -10.11 2.40 25.92
C ASP A 308 -10.67 3.40 24.90
N LEU A 309 -10.60 3.09 23.61
CA LEU A 309 -11.16 3.92 22.56
C LEU A 309 -12.67 4.07 22.72
N ILE A 310 -13.37 2.97 22.99
CA ILE A 310 -14.83 2.98 23.21
C ILE A 310 -15.20 3.72 24.48
N ARG A 311 -14.47 3.50 25.57
CA ARG A 311 -14.66 4.22 26.84
C ARG A 311 -14.49 5.72 26.63
N HIS A 312 -13.40 6.15 25.99
CA HIS A 312 -13.16 7.57 25.70
C HIS A 312 -14.32 8.19 24.91
N ALA A 313 -14.80 7.51 23.86
CA ALA A 313 -15.93 8.00 23.08
C ALA A 313 -17.19 8.18 23.94
N ARG A 314 -17.53 7.18 24.76
CA ARG A 314 -18.72 7.24 25.64
C ARG A 314 -18.58 8.34 26.69
N ASP A 315 -17.43 8.46 27.34
CA ASP A 315 -17.14 9.47 28.36
C ASP A 315 -17.17 10.90 27.79
N SER A 316 -16.80 11.06 26.50
CA SER A 316 -16.88 12.32 25.76
C SER A 316 -18.25 12.59 25.12
N GLY A 317 -19.25 11.75 25.36
CA GLY A 317 -20.59 11.88 24.79
C GLY A 317 -20.69 11.54 23.30
N ILE A 318 -19.66 10.91 22.74
CA ILE A 318 -19.63 10.44 21.34
C ILE A 318 -20.43 9.13 21.26
N ARG A 319 -21.41 9.10 20.36
CA ARG A 319 -22.23 7.89 20.17
C ARG A 319 -21.39 6.75 19.58
N VAL A 320 -21.50 5.57 20.21
CA VAL A 320 -20.85 4.32 19.78
C VAL A 320 -21.94 3.34 19.33
N GLY A 321 -21.69 2.61 18.26
CA GLY A 321 -22.58 1.54 17.78
C GLY A 321 -22.63 0.35 18.74
N PRO A 322 -23.66 -0.53 18.62
CA PRO A 322 -23.88 -1.66 19.52
C PRO A 322 -22.87 -2.81 19.34
N GLY A 323 -21.92 -2.66 18.43
CA GLY A 323 -21.05 -3.73 17.96
C GLY A 323 -21.66 -4.53 16.83
N ARG A 324 -20.82 -5.17 16.03
CA ARG A 324 -21.21 -5.98 14.87
C ARG A 324 -20.21 -7.11 14.61
N GLY A 325 -20.49 -7.96 13.64
CA GLY A 325 -19.63 -9.06 13.27
C GLY A 325 -19.52 -10.16 14.32
N SER A 326 -18.42 -10.88 14.33
CA SER A 326 -18.19 -12.03 15.24
C SER A 326 -17.95 -11.61 16.69
N ALA A 327 -17.46 -10.38 16.93
CA ALA A 327 -17.22 -9.87 18.28
C ALA A 327 -18.49 -9.79 19.15
N ALA A 328 -19.68 -9.74 18.54
CA ALA A 328 -20.95 -9.80 19.23
C ALA A 328 -21.15 -11.12 20.02
N GLY A 329 -20.43 -12.20 19.67
CA GLY A 329 -20.43 -13.47 20.39
C GLY A 329 -19.52 -13.52 21.63
N CYS A 330 -18.80 -12.43 21.95
CA CYS A 330 -17.84 -12.38 23.05
C CYS A 330 -18.44 -11.75 24.32
N ALA A 331 -18.49 -12.51 25.41
CA ALA A 331 -18.99 -12.03 26.71
C ALA A 331 -18.01 -11.04 27.35
N VAL A 332 -16.71 -11.20 27.17
CA VAL A 332 -15.69 -10.23 27.60
C VAL A 332 -15.92 -8.88 26.91
N ALA A 333 -16.15 -8.88 25.59
CA ALA A 333 -16.45 -7.65 24.85
C ALA A 333 -17.74 -6.98 25.34
N TYR A 334 -18.76 -7.76 25.72
CA TYR A 334 -19.99 -7.26 26.32
C TYR A 334 -19.75 -6.66 27.71
N CYS A 335 -18.96 -7.28 28.55
CA CYS A 335 -18.55 -6.74 29.87
C CYS A 335 -17.84 -5.39 29.74
N LEU A 336 -17.02 -5.23 28.72
CA LEU A 336 -16.21 -4.02 28.46
C LEU A 336 -16.97 -2.92 27.68
N TRP A 337 -18.27 -3.09 27.42
CA TRP A 337 -19.07 -2.17 26.58
C TRP A 337 -18.56 -2.02 25.15
N ILE A 338 -17.73 -2.93 24.68
CA ILE A 338 -17.32 -3.02 23.28
C ILE A 338 -18.53 -3.41 22.43
N THR A 339 -19.35 -4.32 22.95
CA THR A 339 -20.62 -4.69 22.34
C THR A 339 -21.78 -4.47 23.33
N ASP A 340 -22.99 -4.25 22.82
CA ASP A 340 -24.21 -4.05 23.61
C ASP A 340 -25.22 -5.20 23.48
N LEU A 341 -24.86 -6.28 22.82
CA LEU A 341 -25.64 -7.48 22.67
C LEU A 341 -25.16 -8.56 23.65
N ASP A 342 -26.08 -9.04 24.53
CA ASP A 342 -25.76 -10.10 25.49
C ASP A 342 -25.59 -11.46 24.78
N PRO A 343 -24.34 -11.96 24.65
CA PRO A 343 -24.09 -13.19 23.88
C PRO A 343 -24.63 -14.45 24.56
N ILE A 344 -24.81 -14.43 25.89
CA ILE A 344 -25.37 -15.57 26.66
C ILE A 344 -26.86 -15.63 26.46
N LYS A 345 -27.54 -14.49 26.55
CA LYS A 345 -29.00 -14.41 26.34
C LYS A 345 -29.42 -14.87 24.94
N TYR A 346 -28.61 -14.59 23.94
CA TYR A 346 -28.92 -14.91 22.53
C TYR A 346 -28.18 -16.14 22.00
N ASP A 347 -27.53 -16.91 22.88
CA ASP A 347 -26.80 -18.16 22.57
C ASP A 347 -25.79 -18.00 21.44
N LEU A 348 -25.00 -16.91 21.48
CA LEU A 348 -23.98 -16.61 20.50
C LEU A 348 -22.69 -17.35 20.83
N LEU A 349 -22.05 -17.93 19.78
CA LEU A 349 -20.85 -18.74 19.92
C LEU A 349 -19.59 -17.86 19.90
N PHE A 350 -18.77 -17.97 20.95
CA PHE A 350 -17.48 -17.30 21.06
C PHE A 350 -16.46 -17.81 20.04
N GLU A 351 -16.50 -19.09 19.72
CA GLU A 351 -15.58 -19.75 18.80
C GLU A 351 -15.71 -19.26 17.36
N ARG A 352 -16.77 -18.53 17.03
CA ARG A 352 -16.88 -17.80 15.76
C ARG A 352 -16.04 -16.53 15.74
N PHE A 353 -15.72 -15.97 16.89
CA PHE A 353 -14.88 -14.80 17.06
C PHE A 353 -13.41 -15.19 17.31
N LEU A 354 -13.15 -16.00 18.34
CA LEU A 354 -11.83 -16.53 18.67
C LEU A 354 -11.90 -18.05 18.80
N ASN A 355 -11.00 -18.74 18.11
CA ASN A 355 -10.90 -20.18 18.15
C ASN A 355 -9.46 -20.61 18.37
N PRO A 356 -9.10 -21.24 19.49
CA PRO A 356 -7.74 -21.69 19.78
C PRO A 356 -7.14 -22.65 18.73
N SER A 357 -8.01 -23.38 18.01
CA SER A 357 -7.57 -24.29 16.93
C SER A 357 -7.24 -23.59 15.62
N ARG A 358 -7.60 -22.31 15.48
CA ARG A 358 -7.35 -21.48 14.32
C ARG A 358 -6.77 -20.15 14.74
N ILE A 359 -5.44 -20.07 14.76
CA ILE A 359 -4.74 -18.83 15.11
C ILE A 359 -5.00 -17.79 14.03
N SER A 360 -5.92 -16.86 14.32
CA SER A 360 -6.17 -15.66 13.51
C SER A 360 -6.35 -14.48 14.44
N MET A 361 -5.82 -13.32 14.05
CA MET A 361 -6.02 -12.10 14.82
C MET A 361 -7.53 -11.76 14.89
N PRO A 362 -8.06 -11.41 16.08
CA PRO A 362 -9.44 -10.97 16.20
C PRO A 362 -9.66 -9.66 15.44
N ASP A 363 -10.86 -9.50 14.91
CA ASP A 363 -11.29 -8.29 14.22
C ASP A 363 -12.51 -7.71 14.96
N ILE A 364 -12.30 -6.60 15.67
CA ILE A 364 -13.35 -5.88 16.39
C ILE A 364 -13.68 -4.61 15.61
N ASP A 365 -14.84 -4.62 14.99
CA ASP A 365 -15.38 -3.44 14.30
C ASP A 365 -15.96 -2.44 15.29
N MET A 366 -15.43 -1.22 15.32
CA MET A 366 -15.92 -0.13 16.15
C MET A 366 -16.59 0.94 15.28
N ASP A 367 -17.85 1.22 15.56
CA ASP A 367 -18.63 2.25 14.87
C ASP A 367 -18.79 3.48 15.77
N PHE A 368 -18.24 4.62 15.34
CA PHE A 368 -18.36 5.91 16.02
C PHE A 368 -19.20 6.89 15.19
N ASP A 369 -19.83 7.87 15.85
CA ASP A 369 -20.47 8.98 15.17
C ASP A 369 -19.48 9.68 14.22
N SER A 370 -19.79 9.70 12.94
CA SER A 370 -18.91 10.22 11.88
C SER A 370 -18.50 11.67 12.07
N ARG A 371 -19.29 12.48 12.79
CA ARG A 371 -18.96 13.88 13.10
C ARG A 371 -17.75 14.02 14.03
N TYR A 372 -17.45 12.98 14.79
CA TYR A 372 -16.34 12.96 15.78
C TYR A 372 -15.21 12.03 15.39
N ARG A 373 -15.17 11.58 14.13
CA ARG A 373 -14.15 10.67 13.63
C ARG A 373 -12.74 11.22 13.85
N ASP A 374 -12.52 12.49 13.54
CA ASP A 374 -11.20 13.13 13.69
C ASP A 374 -10.78 13.30 15.16
N GLU A 375 -11.75 13.43 16.06
CA GLU A 375 -11.48 13.45 17.51
C GLU A 375 -10.99 12.09 18.01
N MET A 376 -11.61 11.01 17.56
CA MET A 376 -11.18 9.65 17.92
C MET A 376 -9.77 9.35 17.40
N ILE A 377 -9.44 9.78 16.18
CA ILE A 377 -8.10 9.64 15.61
C ILE A 377 -7.09 10.46 16.42
N ARG A 378 -7.43 11.69 16.79
CA ARG A 378 -6.58 12.56 17.61
C ARG A 378 -6.33 11.94 18.98
N TYR A 379 -7.37 11.46 19.68
CA TYR A 379 -7.23 10.78 20.95
C TYR A 379 -6.29 9.59 20.89
N ALA A 380 -6.47 8.71 19.89
CA ALA A 380 -5.58 7.58 19.69
C ALA A 380 -4.12 8.03 19.49
N ALA A 381 -3.87 9.05 18.66
CA ALA A 381 -2.54 9.57 18.39
C ALA A 381 -1.91 10.25 19.60
N GLU A 382 -2.69 10.95 20.44
CA GLU A 382 -2.20 11.59 21.67
C GLU A 382 -1.87 10.57 22.76
N LYS A 383 -2.67 9.51 22.87
CA LYS A 383 -2.49 8.49 23.90
C LYS A 383 -1.41 7.46 23.56
N TYR A 384 -1.39 6.97 22.32
CA TYR A 384 -0.51 5.88 21.88
C TYR A 384 0.74 6.34 21.13
N GLY A 385 0.86 7.65 20.86
CA GLY A 385 1.96 8.26 20.13
C GLY A 385 1.60 8.56 18.67
N ARG A 386 1.97 9.76 18.21
CA ARG A 386 1.69 10.20 16.83
C ARG A 386 2.45 9.39 15.77
N ASP A 387 3.56 8.81 16.16
CA ASP A 387 4.41 7.91 15.37
C ASP A 387 3.93 6.45 15.37
N HIS A 388 2.94 6.11 16.20
CA HIS A 388 2.34 4.77 16.30
C HIS A 388 0.93 4.69 15.72
N VAL A 389 0.35 5.81 15.30
CA VAL A 389 -1.03 5.86 14.79
C VAL A 389 -1.06 6.43 13.39
N ALA A 390 -1.59 5.68 12.45
CA ALA A 390 -1.78 6.11 11.08
C ALA A 390 -3.10 5.56 10.49
N GLN A 391 -3.64 6.28 9.52
CA GLN A 391 -4.71 5.73 8.70
C GLN A 391 -4.11 4.82 7.63
N ILE A 392 -4.62 3.58 7.53
CA ILE A 392 -4.17 2.63 6.51
C ILE A 392 -4.88 2.90 5.18
N ILE A 393 -4.12 2.75 4.09
CA ILE A 393 -4.65 2.81 2.73
C ILE A 393 -5.53 1.59 2.48
N THR A 394 -6.73 1.81 1.94
CA THR A 394 -7.60 0.73 1.51
C THR A 394 -7.39 0.47 0.02
N PHE A 395 -6.95 -0.75 -0.31
CA PHE A 395 -6.86 -1.20 -1.69
C PHE A 395 -8.20 -1.80 -2.11
N GLY A 396 -8.80 -1.22 -3.15
CA GLY A 396 -10.02 -1.74 -3.76
C GLY A 396 -9.72 -2.45 -5.09
N THR A 397 -10.52 -3.44 -5.42
CA THR A 397 -10.51 -4.07 -6.74
C THR A 397 -11.77 -3.70 -7.51
N ILE A 398 -11.63 -3.46 -8.82
CA ILE A 398 -12.78 -3.29 -9.71
C ILE A 398 -13.40 -4.66 -9.93
N LYS A 399 -14.61 -4.86 -9.38
CA LYS A 399 -15.38 -6.09 -9.59
C LYS A 399 -16.29 -5.97 -10.82
N ALA A 400 -16.80 -7.12 -11.30
CA ALA A 400 -17.54 -7.24 -12.56
C ALA A 400 -18.63 -6.18 -12.76
N ARG A 401 -19.47 -5.91 -11.75
CA ARG A 401 -20.55 -4.88 -11.87
C ARG A 401 -20.01 -3.47 -12.06
N ASN A 402 -18.93 -3.13 -11.36
CA ASN A 402 -18.30 -1.81 -11.53
C ASN A 402 -17.55 -1.72 -12.85
N ALA A 403 -16.85 -2.79 -13.24
CA ALA A 403 -16.18 -2.87 -14.54
C ALA A 403 -17.15 -2.60 -15.71
N VAL A 404 -18.35 -3.16 -15.68
CA VAL A 404 -19.39 -2.90 -16.71
C VAL A 404 -19.85 -1.45 -16.72
N ARG A 405 -20.06 -0.84 -15.56
CA ARG A 405 -20.45 0.59 -15.46
C ARG A 405 -19.32 1.49 -15.99
N ASP A 406 -18.08 1.20 -15.60
CA ASP A 406 -16.91 1.95 -16.05
C ASP A 406 -16.68 1.79 -17.55
N ALA A 407 -16.77 0.58 -18.08
CA ALA A 407 -16.66 0.33 -19.52
C ALA A 407 -17.76 1.08 -20.30
N ALA A 408 -19.01 1.03 -19.85
CA ALA A 408 -20.10 1.78 -20.47
C ALA A 408 -19.81 3.30 -20.48
N ARG A 409 -19.29 3.84 -19.37
CA ARG A 409 -18.89 5.26 -19.29
C ARG A 409 -17.77 5.60 -20.26
N VAL A 410 -16.70 4.80 -20.30
CA VAL A 410 -15.54 4.99 -21.17
C VAL A 410 -15.93 4.94 -22.64
N LEU A 411 -16.88 4.07 -23.01
CA LEU A 411 -17.43 3.95 -24.37
C LEU A 411 -18.46 5.04 -24.72
N GLY A 412 -18.78 5.96 -23.80
CA GLY A 412 -19.70 7.07 -24.04
C GLY A 412 -21.17 6.70 -23.95
N TYR A 413 -21.53 5.54 -23.40
CA TYR A 413 -22.92 5.17 -23.16
C TYR A 413 -23.52 5.96 -21.98
N PRO A 414 -24.82 6.26 -22.02
CA PRO A 414 -25.51 6.80 -20.85
C PRO A 414 -25.38 5.87 -19.63
N TYR A 415 -25.26 6.46 -18.43
CA TYR A 415 -25.13 5.71 -17.18
C TYR A 415 -26.16 4.60 -17.00
N ALA A 416 -27.42 4.86 -17.39
CA ALA A 416 -28.52 3.91 -17.28
C ALA A 416 -28.28 2.60 -18.06
N VAL A 417 -27.48 2.62 -19.13
CA VAL A 417 -27.16 1.42 -19.92
C VAL A 417 -26.24 0.49 -19.10
N GLY A 418 -25.13 1.02 -18.59
CA GLY A 418 -24.20 0.24 -17.77
C GLY A 418 -24.85 -0.25 -16.47
N ASP A 419 -25.65 0.60 -15.84
CA ASP A 419 -26.35 0.24 -14.60
C ASP A 419 -27.40 -0.87 -14.81
N ARG A 420 -28.15 -0.83 -15.91
CA ARG A 420 -29.10 -1.89 -16.27
C ARG A 420 -28.41 -3.22 -16.52
N VAL A 421 -27.28 -3.24 -17.23
CA VAL A 421 -26.50 -4.47 -17.45
C VAL A 421 -25.92 -4.98 -16.12
N ALA A 422 -25.33 -4.11 -15.31
CA ALA A 422 -24.78 -4.48 -14.01
C ALA A 422 -25.85 -5.06 -13.05
N LYS A 423 -27.08 -4.52 -13.08
CA LYS A 423 -28.21 -5.04 -12.28
C LYS A 423 -28.76 -6.37 -12.81
N ALA A 424 -28.61 -6.66 -14.10
CA ALA A 424 -28.99 -7.94 -14.69
C ALA A 424 -28.03 -9.09 -14.34
N MET A 425 -26.83 -8.79 -13.82
CA MET A 425 -25.89 -9.82 -13.37
C MET A 425 -26.45 -10.56 -12.16
N PRO A 426 -26.31 -11.90 -12.10
CA PRO A 426 -26.74 -12.69 -10.94
C PRO A 426 -26.13 -12.17 -9.64
N PRO A 427 -26.82 -12.33 -8.49
CA PRO A 427 -26.21 -12.05 -7.20
C PRO A 427 -25.01 -12.98 -6.97
N LEU A 428 -24.01 -12.48 -6.22
CA LEU A 428 -22.85 -13.27 -5.80
C LEU A 428 -23.32 -14.54 -5.06
N VAL A 429 -22.90 -15.69 -5.56
CA VAL A 429 -23.15 -16.98 -4.89
C VAL A 429 -21.87 -17.37 -4.15
N MET A 430 -21.93 -17.46 -2.82
CA MET A 430 -20.80 -17.90 -1.97
C MET A 430 -19.50 -17.09 -2.14
N GLY A 431 -19.57 -15.78 -2.37
CA GLY A 431 -18.39 -14.93 -2.49
C GLY A 431 -17.57 -15.10 -3.77
N ARG A 432 -18.10 -15.82 -4.78
CA ARG A 432 -17.51 -15.89 -6.12
C ARG A 432 -18.16 -14.85 -7.03
N ASP A 433 -17.32 -13.99 -7.61
CA ASP A 433 -17.72 -12.99 -8.63
C ASP A 433 -18.08 -13.66 -9.95
#